data_21a5b0154d12c169d452e3b3580274b0
#
_entry.id   21a5b0154d12c169d452e3b3580274b0
#
_cell.length_a   1.000
_cell.length_b   1.000
_cell.length_c   1.000
_cell.angle_alpha   90.00
_cell.angle_beta   90.00
_cell.angle_gamma   90.00
#
_symmetry.space_group_name_H-M   'P 1'
#
loop_
_entity.id
_entity.type
_entity.pdbx_description
1 polymer ?
#
loop_
_entity_poly.entity_id
_entity_poly.type
_entity_poly.pdbx_seq_one_letter_code
_entity_poly.pdbx_strand_id
1 'polypeptide(L)'
;RDRLRSRGLGDVYKRQAFYRVPWKDYELAITNNIAGVATAIIILLIIGALSGAWMISGIVPTLIYYGMQIIHPNFFLASTCIICALVSVMTGSSWTTIATIGIALLGIGKAQGFEEGWIAGAIISGAYFGDKISPLSDTTVLASSVTETPLFSHIRYMMITTVPSLLITLVIFTVMGLTHETNNTQQIAEFTAALDAKFNITPWLLA
;
A
#
# COMPACT_ATOMS: atom_id res chain seq x y z
N ARG A 1 25.13 -0.18 -24.11
CA ARG A 1 25.21 -0.80 -22.77
C ARG A 1 23.91 -0.63 -21.95
N ASP A 2 23.15 0.44 -22.11
CA ASP A 2 21.95 0.74 -21.29
C ASP A 2 20.66 -0.03 -21.68
N ARG A 3 20.62 -0.65 -22.85
CA ARG A 3 19.43 -1.41 -23.32
C ARG A 3 19.21 -2.77 -22.61
N LEU A 4 20.18 -3.22 -21.81
CA LEU A 4 20.06 -4.50 -21.07
C LEU A 4 19.33 -4.36 -19.71
N ARG A 5 19.10 -3.13 -19.26
CA ARG A 5 18.58 -2.84 -17.92
C ARG A 5 17.07 -3.04 -17.74
N SER A 6 16.30 -3.17 -18.83
CA SER A 6 14.82 -3.11 -18.80
C SER A 6 14.09 -4.38 -19.21
N ARG A 7 14.77 -5.53 -19.37
CA ARG A 7 14.11 -6.74 -19.86
C ARG A 7 14.26 -7.92 -18.89
N GLY A 8 13.12 -8.60 -18.65
CA GLY A 8 13.01 -9.64 -17.62
C GLY A 8 13.93 -10.85 -17.82
N LEU A 9 14.10 -11.64 -16.77
CA LEU A 9 15.01 -12.80 -16.71
C LEU A 9 14.90 -13.76 -17.90
N GLY A 10 13.72 -13.95 -18.49
CA GLY A 10 13.54 -14.82 -19.66
C GLY A 10 14.25 -14.30 -20.93
N ASP A 11 14.36 -12.98 -21.08
CA ASP A 11 15.09 -12.36 -22.18
C ASP A 11 16.62 -12.44 -21.96
N VAL A 12 17.07 -12.53 -20.71
CA VAL A 12 18.48 -12.69 -20.35
C VAL A 12 19.00 -14.03 -20.83
N TYR A 13 18.28 -15.13 -20.57
CA TYR A 13 18.69 -16.47 -21.01
C TYR A 13 18.69 -16.62 -22.54
N LYS A 14 17.67 -16.10 -23.23
CA LYS A 14 17.61 -16.12 -24.68
C LYS A 14 18.76 -15.33 -25.32
N ARG A 15 19.10 -14.17 -24.74
CA ARG A 15 20.21 -13.35 -25.21
C ARG A 15 21.57 -13.95 -24.89
N GLN A 16 21.71 -14.64 -23.75
CA GLN A 16 22.94 -15.34 -23.42
C GLN A 16 23.28 -16.40 -24.45
N ALA A 17 22.29 -17.16 -24.90
CA ALA A 17 22.49 -18.13 -25.99
C ALA A 17 22.86 -17.46 -27.34
N PHE A 18 22.33 -16.26 -27.61
CA PHE A 18 22.51 -15.57 -28.88
C PHE A 18 23.75 -14.71 -28.92
N TYR A 19 24.12 -14.02 -27.81
CA TYR A 19 25.25 -13.06 -27.79
C TYR A 19 26.51 -13.59 -27.10
N ARG A 20 26.50 -14.83 -26.60
CA ARG A 20 27.67 -15.49 -25.95
C ARG A 20 28.35 -14.60 -24.90
N VAL A 21 27.55 -13.88 -24.08
CA VAL A 21 28.09 -13.02 -23.02
C VAL A 21 28.71 -13.90 -21.93
N PRO A 22 29.94 -13.62 -21.46
CA PRO A 22 30.58 -14.39 -20.40
C PRO A 22 29.76 -14.38 -19.11
N TRP A 23 29.70 -15.51 -18.39
CA TRP A 23 28.96 -15.64 -17.12
C TRP A 23 29.37 -14.57 -16.10
N LYS A 24 30.65 -14.24 -16.06
CA LYS A 24 31.22 -13.23 -15.15
C LYS A 24 30.56 -11.84 -15.31
N ASP A 25 30.18 -11.46 -16.53
CA ASP A 25 29.53 -10.18 -16.79
C ASP A 25 28.07 -10.18 -16.29
N TYR A 26 27.40 -11.35 -16.33
CA TYR A 26 26.06 -11.52 -15.72
C TYR A 26 26.13 -11.45 -14.20
N GLU A 27 27.07 -12.16 -13.59
CA GLU A 27 27.26 -12.16 -12.15
C GLU A 27 27.54 -10.74 -11.64
N LEU A 28 28.40 -10.00 -12.32
CA LEU A 28 28.68 -8.60 -12.00
C LEU A 28 27.46 -7.69 -12.18
N ALA A 29 26.66 -7.91 -13.21
CA ALA A 29 25.43 -7.17 -13.45
C ALA A 29 24.38 -7.47 -12.37
N ILE A 30 24.24 -8.73 -11.96
CA ILE A 30 23.34 -9.15 -10.89
C ILE A 30 23.75 -8.52 -9.56
N THR A 31 25.01 -8.64 -9.17
CA THR A 31 25.53 -8.08 -7.90
C THR A 31 25.39 -6.56 -7.85
N ASN A 32 25.68 -5.85 -8.94
CA ASN A 32 25.49 -4.41 -9.01
C ASN A 32 24.02 -3.99 -8.94
N ASN A 33 23.11 -4.76 -9.54
CA ASN A 33 21.67 -4.49 -9.44
C ASN A 33 21.15 -4.77 -8.01
N ILE A 34 21.59 -5.85 -7.37
CA ILE A 34 21.25 -6.13 -5.95
C ILE A 34 21.76 -5.00 -5.06
N ALA A 35 23.01 -4.55 -5.24
CA ALA A 35 23.55 -3.43 -4.50
C ALA A 35 22.73 -2.14 -4.70
N GLY A 36 22.25 -1.90 -5.93
CA GLY A 36 21.41 -0.75 -6.25
C GLY A 36 20.02 -0.75 -5.57
N VAL A 37 19.48 -1.93 -5.23
CA VAL A 37 18.17 -2.06 -4.54
C VAL A 37 18.30 -2.40 -3.06
N ALA A 38 19.52 -2.57 -2.54
CA ALA A 38 19.74 -2.98 -1.16
C ALA A 38 19.10 -2.02 -0.15
N THR A 39 19.18 -0.72 -0.38
CA THR A 39 18.55 0.30 0.47
C THR A 39 17.02 0.13 0.52
N ALA A 40 16.37 -0.14 -0.60
CA ALA A 40 14.93 -0.37 -0.64
C ALA A 40 14.53 -1.64 0.15
N ILE A 41 15.32 -2.71 0.04
CA ILE A 41 15.11 -3.95 0.81
C ILE A 41 15.26 -3.70 2.31
N ILE A 42 16.28 -2.95 2.73
CA ILE A 42 16.49 -2.60 4.14
C ILE A 42 15.32 -1.77 4.67
N ILE A 43 14.84 -0.79 3.91
CA ILE A 43 13.68 0.01 4.29
C ILE A 43 12.43 -0.88 4.48
N LEU A 44 12.17 -1.81 3.56
CA LEU A 44 11.05 -2.75 3.69
C LEU A 44 11.16 -3.64 4.93
N LEU A 45 12.36 -4.12 5.27
CA LEU A 45 12.60 -4.89 6.48
C LEU A 45 12.35 -4.06 7.74
N ILE A 46 12.80 -2.81 7.77
CA ILE A 46 12.57 -1.89 8.90
C ILE A 46 11.08 -1.60 9.06
N ILE A 47 10.36 -1.34 7.97
CA ILE A 47 8.90 -1.12 7.99
C ILE A 47 8.18 -2.37 8.50
N GLY A 48 8.58 -3.56 8.06
CA GLY A 48 8.02 -4.83 8.54
C GLY A 48 8.24 -5.02 10.05
N ALA A 49 9.45 -4.75 10.54
CA ALA A 49 9.76 -4.80 11.97
C ALA A 49 8.94 -3.77 12.77
N LEU A 50 8.81 -2.54 12.27
CA LEU A 50 8.00 -1.50 12.90
C LEU A 50 6.51 -1.89 12.97
N SER A 51 5.95 -2.44 11.88
CA SER A 51 4.57 -2.93 11.85
C SER A 51 4.35 -4.04 12.88
N GLY A 52 5.31 -4.97 13.00
CA GLY A 52 5.28 -6.01 14.04
C GLY A 52 5.31 -5.43 15.46
N ALA A 53 6.16 -4.43 15.69
CA ALA A 53 6.23 -3.73 16.98
C ALA A 53 4.90 -3.02 17.31
N TRP A 54 4.24 -2.39 16.33
CA TRP A 54 2.93 -1.75 16.50
C TRP A 54 1.80 -2.73 16.81
N MET A 55 1.88 -3.96 16.28
CA MET A 55 0.93 -5.02 16.63
C MET A 55 1.07 -5.43 18.11
N ILE A 56 2.31 -5.62 18.57
CA ILE A 56 2.59 -6.10 19.93
C ILE A 56 2.35 -4.99 20.96
N SER A 57 2.70 -3.74 20.66
CA SER A 57 2.53 -2.59 21.55
C SER A 57 1.06 -2.20 21.79
N GLY A 58 0.12 -2.72 20.99
CA GLY A 58 -1.29 -2.37 21.09
C GLY A 58 -1.72 -1.15 20.25
N ILE A 59 -0.81 -0.51 19.50
CA ILE A 59 -1.14 0.62 18.62
C ILE A 59 -2.13 0.18 17.54
N VAL A 60 -1.84 -0.90 16.82
CA VAL A 60 -2.74 -1.42 15.77
C VAL A 60 -4.07 -1.91 16.37
N PRO A 61 -4.11 -2.72 17.45
CA PRO A 61 -5.35 -3.03 18.16
C PRO A 61 -6.18 -1.81 18.56
N THR A 62 -5.54 -0.76 19.06
CA THR A 62 -6.22 0.50 19.43
C THR A 62 -6.79 1.22 18.21
N LEU A 63 -6.05 1.28 17.10
CA LEU A 63 -6.56 1.81 15.82
C LEU A 63 -7.77 1.03 15.31
N ILE A 64 -7.74 -0.30 15.43
CA ILE A 64 -8.85 -1.17 15.04
C ILE A 64 -10.08 -0.87 15.92
N TYR A 65 -9.89 -0.81 17.23
CA TYR A 65 -10.97 -0.55 18.19
C TYR A 65 -11.70 0.76 17.92
N TYR A 66 -10.98 1.87 17.81
CA TYR A 66 -11.58 3.17 17.52
C TYR A 66 -12.06 3.29 16.07
N GLY A 67 -11.35 2.68 15.13
CA GLY A 67 -11.74 2.67 13.72
C GLY A 67 -13.09 1.99 13.48
N MET A 68 -13.38 0.90 14.20
CA MET A 68 -14.68 0.23 14.14
C MET A 68 -15.83 1.09 14.67
N GLN A 69 -15.57 2.02 15.58
CA GLN A 69 -16.59 2.93 16.12
C GLN A 69 -16.88 4.11 15.20
N ILE A 70 -15.90 4.51 14.39
CA ILE A 70 -15.98 5.72 13.55
C ILE A 70 -16.44 5.37 12.13
N ILE A 71 -15.94 4.27 11.57
CA ILE A 71 -16.16 3.91 10.17
C ILE A 71 -17.41 3.05 10.04
N HIS A 72 -18.44 3.62 9.40
CA HIS A 72 -19.68 2.88 9.14
C HIS A 72 -19.45 1.76 8.12
N PRO A 73 -19.89 0.51 8.36
CA PRO A 73 -19.64 -0.64 7.50
C PRO A 73 -19.99 -0.41 6.02
N ASN A 74 -21.15 0.18 5.74
CA ASN A 74 -21.62 0.41 4.37
C ASN A 74 -20.67 1.24 3.52
N PHE A 75 -19.86 2.11 4.13
CA PHE A 75 -18.90 2.97 3.45
C PHE A 75 -17.45 2.57 3.75
N PHE A 76 -17.24 1.43 4.40
CA PHE A 76 -15.94 1.00 4.87
C PHE A 76 -14.92 0.91 3.73
N LEU A 77 -15.23 0.23 2.63
CA LEU A 77 -14.30 0.05 1.50
C LEU A 77 -13.94 1.39 0.84
N ALA A 78 -14.92 2.25 0.61
CA ALA A 78 -14.69 3.57 0.03
C ALA A 78 -13.87 4.47 0.97
N SER A 79 -14.19 4.48 2.26
CA SER A 79 -13.44 5.22 3.29
C SER A 79 -12.01 4.72 3.40
N THR A 80 -11.79 3.41 3.38
CA THR A 80 -10.47 2.76 3.38
C THR A 80 -9.63 3.24 2.19
N CYS A 81 -10.21 3.24 1.00
CA CYS A 81 -9.53 3.70 -0.20
C CYS A 81 -9.13 5.19 -0.09
N ILE A 82 -10.03 6.06 0.39
CA ILE A 82 -9.76 7.49 0.58
C ILE A 82 -8.69 7.72 1.64
N ILE A 83 -8.78 7.06 2.80
CA ILE A 83 -7.79 7.18 3.88
C ILE A 83 -6.41 6.77 3.38
N CYS A 84 -6.30 5.62 2.72
CA CYS A 84 -5.03 5.17 2.15
C CYS A 84 -4.50 6.13 1.07
N ALA A 85 -5.38 6.71 0.25
CA ALA A 85 -4.98 7.70 -0.74
C ALA A 85 -4.38 8.95 -0.09
N LEU A 86 -5.05 9.51 0.94
CA LEU A 86 -4.57 10.70 1.66
C LEU A 86 -3.24 10.44 2.36
N VAL A 87 -3.14 9.33 3.10
CA VAL A 87 -1.90 8.96 3.80
C VAL A 87 -0.75 8.76 2.81
N SER A 88 -1.02 8.10 1.68
CA SER A 88 0.00 7.85 0.66
C SER A 88 0.45 9.12 -0.06
N VAL A 89 -0.45 10.09 -0.29
CA VAL A 89 -0.06 11.43 -0.79
C VAL A 89 0.89 12.12 0.18
N MET A 90 0.60 12.03 1.48
CA MET A 90 1.40 12.68 2.52
C MET A 90 2.76 12.00 2.72
N THR A 91 2.81 10.69 2.67
CA THR A 91 4.04 9.90 2.89
C THR A 91 4.89 9.76 1.62
N GLY A 92 4.28 9.86 0.45
CA GLY A 92 4.94 9.60 -0.84
C GLY A 92 5.27 8.13 -1.08
N SER A 93 4.63 7.20 -0.36
CA SER A 93 4.94 5.77 -0.47
C SER A 93 3.72 4.89 -0.28
N SER A 94 3.38 4.14 -1.32
CA SER A 94 2.33 3.12 -1.26
C SER A 94 2.71 1.98 -0.30
N TRP A 95 3.96 1.55 -0.32
CA TRP A 95 4.45 0.47 0.54
C TRP A 95 4.33 0.81 2.03
N THR A 96 4.77 2.01 2.41
CA THR A 96 4.65 2.49 3.80
C THR A 96 3.20 2.56 4.23
N THR A 97 2.31 3.09 3.39
CA THR A 97 0.87 3.19 3.67
C THR A 97 0.24 1.81 3.88
N ILE A 98 0.52 0.85 2.98
CA ILE A 98 -0.01 -0.52 3.07
C ILE A 98 0.49 -1.21 4.36
N ALA A 99 1.78 -1.11 4.64
CA ALA A 99 2.40 -1.79 5.77
C ALA A 99 2.11 -1.15 7.14
N THR A 100 1.57 0.05 7.19
CA THR A 100 1.20 0.75 8.43
C THR A 100 -0.31 0.79 8.61
N ILE A 101 -0.97 1.83 8.11
CA ILE A 101 -2.41 1.99 8.29
C ILE A 101 -3.23 0.90 7.57
N GLY A 102 -2.69 0.33 6.47
CA GLY A 102 -3.33 -0.76 5.76
C GLY A 102 -3.56 -1.99 6.62
N ILE A 103 -2.63 -2.34 7.52
CA ILE A 103 -2.78 -3.48 8.43
C ILE A 103 -3.93 -3.23 9.42
N ALA A 104 -4.05 -2.03 9.97
CA ALA A 104 -5.15 -1.66 10.86
C ALA A 104 -6.50 -1.72 10.12
N LEU A 105 -6.57 -1.16 8.91
CA LEU A 105 -7.78 -1.19 8.08
C LEU A 105 -8.15 -2.62 7.66
N LEU A 106 -7.17 -3.48 7.41
CA LEU A 106 -7.42 -4.90 7.15
C LEU A 106 -8.09 -5.56 8.36
N GLY A 107 -7.60 -5.28 9.56
CA GLY A 107 -8.19 -5.77 10.82
C GLY A 107 -9.62 -5.28 11.03
N ILE A 108 -9.89 -3.98 10.80
CA ILE A 108 -11.23 -3.38 10.90
C ILE A 108 -12.19 -4.06 9.91
N GLY A 109 -11.80 -4.20 8.64
CA GLY A 109 -12.64 -4.81 7.61
C GLY A 109 -12.96 -6.27 7.89
N LYS A 110 -11.99 -7.03 8.39
CA LYS A 110 -12.23 -8.42 8.83
C LYS A 110 -13.23 -8.48 10.00
N ALA A 111 -13.11 -7.60 10.97
CA ALA A 111 -14.03 -7.50 12.09
C ALA A 111 -15.46 -7.10 11.65
N GLN A 112 -15.58 -6.35 10.55
CA GLN A 112 -16.87 -5.99 9.94
C GLN A 112 -17.40 -7.07 8.98
N GLY A 113 -16.69 -8.19 8.80
CA GLY A 113 -17.10 -9.33 7.98
C GLY A 113 -16.81 -9.22 6.49
N PHE A 114 -16.02 -8.24 6.06
CA PHE A 114 -15.61 -8.14 4.66
C PHE A 114 -14.59 -9.22 4.28
N GLU A 115 -14.69 -9.70 3.05
CA GLU A 115 -13.71 -10.60 2.46
C GLU A 115 -12.36 -9.87 2.27
N GLU A 116 -11.27 -10.55 2.62
CA GLU A 116 -9.91 -9.96 2.61
C GLU A 116 -9.51 -9.37 1.25
N GLY A 117 -9.97 -9.98 0.15
CA GLY A 117 -9.70 -9.50 -1.20
C GLY A 117 -10.24 -8.09 -1.48
N TRP A 118 -11.45 -7.79 -1.02
CA TRP A 118 -12.05 -6.46 -1.16
C TRP A 118 -11.35 -5.41 -0.30
N ILE A 119 -11.01 -5.78 0.94
CA ILE A 119 -10.29 -4.87 1.85
C ILE A 119 -8.90 -4.55 1.28
N ALA A 120 -8.16 -5.59 0.88
CA ALA A 120 -6.84 -5.42 0.26
C ALA A 120 -6.91 -4.59 -1.03
N GLY A 121 -7.93 -4.84 -1.87
CA GLY A 121 -8.18 -4.06 -3.08
C GLY A 121 -8.39 -2.57 -2.77
N ALA A 122 -9.17 -2.23 -1.75
CA ALA A 122 -9.42 -0.85 -1.34
C ALA A 122 -8.14 -0.17 -0.81
N ILE A 123 -7.38 -0.86 0.04
CA ILE A 123 -6.11 -0.37 0.61
C ILE A 123 -5.11 -0.09 -0.52
N ILE A 124 -4.90 -1.08 -1.40
CA ILE A 124 -3.91 -0.99 -2.48
C ILE A 124 -4.31 0.11 -3.48
N SER A 125 -5.57 0.17 -3.88
CA SER A 125 -6.05 1.18 -4.84
C SER A 125 -5.82 2.60 -4.32
N GLY A 126 -6.13 2.86 -3.05
CA GLY A 126 -5.89 4.15 -2.42
C GLY A 126 -4.40 4.47 -2.30
N ALA A 127 -3.61 3.52 -1.78
CA ALA A 127 -2.19 3.70 -1.58
C ALA A 127 -1.44 4.00 -2.89
N TYR A 128 -1.73 3.27 -3.96
CA TYR A 128 -1.11 3.51 -5.26
C TYR A 128 -1.57 4.80 -5.93
N PHE A 129 -2.83 5.20 -5.73
CA PHE A 129 -3.30 6.50 -6.20
C PHE A 129 -2.49 7.63 -5.55
N GLY A 130 -2.37 7.61 -4.22
CA GLY A 130 -1.65 8.63 -3.48
C GLY A 130 -0.18 8.71 -3.87
N ASP A 131 0.48 7.58 -3.99
CA ASP A 131 1.88 7.47 -4.41
C ASP A 131 2.12 8.11 -5.78
N LYS A 132 1.24 7.85 -6.76
CA LYS A 132 1.37 8.41 -8.12
C LYS A 132 1.26 9.92 -8.20
N ILE A 133 0.47 10.55 -7.35
CA ILE A 133 0.25 12.01 -7.39
C ILE A 133 1.05 12.77 -6.33
N SER A 134 1.75 12.05 -5.45
CA SER A 134 2.58 12.67 -4.41
C SER A 134 3.86 13.28 -5.01
N PRO A 135 4.17 14.53 -4.69
CA PRO A 135 5.46 15.13 -5.03
C PRO A 135 6.61 14.56 -4.21
N LEU A 136 6.33 13.80 -3.15
CA LEU A 136 7.32 13.14 -2.27
C LEU A 136 7.64 11.72 -2.74
N SER A 137 6.90 11.20 -3.73
CA SER A 137 7.12 9.86 -4.27
C SER A 137 8.38 9.79 -5.12
N ASP A 138 9.25 8.84 -4.77
CA ASP A 138 10.47 8.54 -5.51
C ASP A 138 10.18 8.11 -6.97
N THR A 139 9.10 7.35 -7.19
CA THR A 139 8.68 6.93 -8.53
C THR A 139 8.25 8.10 -9.40
N THR A 140 7.49 9.06 -8.84
CA THR A 140 7.02 10.26 -9.52
C THR A 140 8.18 11.22 -9.82
N VAL A 141 9.08 11.41 -8.84
CA VAL A 141 10.28 12.23 -9.00
C VAL A 141 11.23 11.62 -10.05
N LEU A 142 11.45 10.30 -10.00
CA LEU A 142 12.27 9.61 -10.98
C LEU A 142 11.71 9.74 -12.40
N ALA A 143 10.40 9.52 -12.57
CA ALA A 143 9.76 9.63 -13.87
C ALA A 143 9.88 11.04 -14.46
N SER A 144 9.64 12.09 -13.66
CA SER A 144 9.79 13.49 -14.08
C SER A 144 11.23 13.82 -14.46
N SER A 145 12.21 13.30 -13.71
CA SER A 145 13.64 13.51 -13.97
C SER A 145 14.10 12.83 -15.27
N VAL A 146 13.66 11.59 -15.51
CA VAL A 146 14.03 10.83 -16.74
C VAL A 146 13.40 11.44 -17.99
N THR A 147 12.22 12.04 -17.86
CA THR A 147 11.52 12.68 -18.98
C THR A 147 11.88 14.16 -19.14
N GLU A 148 12.76 14.70 -18.29
CA GLU A 148 13.15 16.12 -18.26
C GLU A 148 11.93 17.06 -18.17
N THR A 149 10.87 16.59 -17.51
CA THR A 149 9.60 17.33 -17.37
C THR A 149 9.50 17.90 -15.94
N PRO A 150 9.07 19.15 -15.75
CA PRO A 150 8.85 19.68 -14.41
C PRO A 150 7.89 18.81 -13.60
N LEU A 151 8.25 18.48 -12.33
CA LEU A 151 7.54 17.54 -11.48
C LEU A 151 6.03 17.81 -11.39
N PHE A 152 5.63 19.05 -11.13
CA PHE A 152 4.21 19.39 -11.00
C PHE A 152 3.46 19.33 -12.35
N SER A 153 4.13 19.56 -13.47
CA SER A 153 3.54 19.36 -14.80
C SER A 153 3.29 17.88 -15.06
N HIS A 154 4.24 17.03 -14.69
CA HIS A 154 4.10 15.57 -14.76
C HIS A 154 2.94 15.08 -13.90
N ILE A 155 2.85 15.50 -12.64
CA ILE A 155 1.75 15.13 -11.71
C ILE A 155 0.41 15.59 -12.29
N ARG A 156 0.30 16.84 -12.76
CA ARG A 156 -0.93 17.36 -13.34
C ARG A 156 -1.41 16.56 -14.55
N TYR A 157 -0.48 16.12 -15.38
CA TYR A 157 -0.81 15.27 -16.53
C TYR A 157 -1.30 13.89 -16.08
N MET A 158 -0.63 13.28 -15.10
CA MET A 158 -1.04 11.99 -14.54
C MET A 158 -2.43 12.05 -13.89
N MET A 159 -2.81 13.15 -13.28
CA MET A 159 -4.14 13.32 -12.67
C MET A 159 -5.29 13.16 -13.66
N ILE A 160 -5.08 13.45 -14.95
CA ILE A 160 -6.10 13.31 -16.01
C ILE A 160 -6.62 11.87 -16.12
N THR A 161 -5.75 10.89 -15.91
CA THR A 161 -6.11 9.47 -15.97
C THR A 161 -6.37 8.88 -14.58
N THR A 162 -5.60 9.30 -13.58
CA THR A 162 -5.63 8.70 -12.25
C THR A 162 -6.87 9.10 -11.45
N VAL A 163 -7.31 10.37 -11.57
CA VAL A 163 -8.51 10.85 -10.86
C VAL A 163 -9.79 10.18 -11.37
N PRO A 164 -10.08 10.11 -12.69
CA PRO A 164 -11.24 9.36 -13.17
C PRO A 164 -11.21 7.88 -12.78
N SER A 165 -10.03 7.24 -12.80
CA SER A 165 -9.86 5.86 -12.38
C SER A 165 -10.22 5.68 -10.90
N LEU A 166 -9.74 6.57 -10.02
CA LEU A 166 -10.11 6.53 -8.61
C LEU A 166 -11.60 6.73 -8.39
N LEU A 167 -12.23 7.67 -9.10
CA LEU A 167 -13.68 7.91 -8.96
C LEU A 167 -14.49 6.66 -9.33
N ILE A 168 -14.14 5.98 -10.42
CA ILE A 168 -14.78 4.71 -10.82
C ILE A 168 -14.56 3.66 -9.72
N THR A 169 -13.36 3.54 -9.20
CA THR A 169 -13.01 2.61 -8.14
C THR A 169 -13.80 2.89 -6.86
N LEU A 170 -13.95 4.16 -6.47
CA LEU A 170 -14.77 4.55 -5.32
C LEU A 170 -16.26 4.21 -5.50
N VAL A 171 -16.79 4.38 -6.71
CA VAL A 171 -18.18 3.95 -7.01
C VAL A 171 -18.33 2.45 -6.82
N ILE A 172 -17.38 1.65 -7.34
CA ILE A 172 -17.39 0.19 -7.18
C ILE A 172 -17.34 -0.19 -5.71
N PHE A 173 -16.43 0.37 -4.92
CA PHE A 173 -16.31 0.08 -3.51
C PHE A 173 -17.53 0.55 -2.70
N THR A 174 -18.16 1.66 -3.08
CA THR A 174 -19.40 2.12 -2.45
C THR A 174 -20.55 1.14 -2.73
N VAL A 175 -20.71 0.72 -3.99
CA VAL A 175 -21.75 -0.26 -4.36
C VAL A 175 -21.52 -1.57 -3.61
N MET A 176 -20.29 -2.07 -3.59
CA MET A 176 -19.96 -3.30 -2.86
C MET A 176 -20.19 -3.17 -1.35
N GLY A 177 -19.86 -2.02 -0.75
CA GLY A 177 -20.15 -1.77 0.66
C GLY A 177 -21.63 -1.71 0.98
N LEU A 178 -22.45 -1.12 0.09
CA LEU A 178 -23.91 -1.05 0.26
C LEU A 178 -24.62 -2.40 0.05
N THR A 179 -24.04 -3.28 -0.77
CA THR A 179 -24.57 -4.64 -1.01
C THR A 179 -24.09 -5.65 0.02
N HIS A 180 -23.12 -5.28 0.85
CA HIS A 180 -22.61 -6.14 1.90
C HIS A 180 -23.64 -6.25 3.03
N GLU A 181 -24.11 -7.47 3.29
CA GLU A 181 -25.00 -7.72 4.44
C GLU A 181 -24.23 -7.58 5.75
N THR A 182 -24.47 -6.49 6.46
CA THR A 182 -23.90 -6.22 7.80
C THR A 182 -24.58 -7.07 8.85
N ASN A 183 -24.42 -8.39 8.77
CA ASN A 183 -25.09 -9.33 9.67
C ASN A 183 -24.42 -9.50 11.05
N ASN A 184 -23.48 -8.63 11.45
CA ASN A 184 -22.60 -8.98 12.56
C ASN A 184 -22.34 -7.89 13.60
N THR A 185 -23.39 -7.22 14.10
CA THR A 185 -23.26 -6.40 15.32
C THR A 185 -22.74 -7.23 16.50
N GLN A 186 -23.07 -8.53 16.56
CA GLN A 186 -22.55 -9.45 17.57
C GLN A 186 -21.07 -9.75 17.38
N GLN A 187 -20.61 -10.03 16.16
CA GLN A 187 -19.19 -10.31 15.90
C GLN A 187 -18.31 -9.09 16.15
N ILE A 188 -18.79 -7.89 15.82
CA ILE A 188 -18.08 -6.65 16.13
C ILE A 188 -17.97 -6.48 17.67
N ALA A 189 -19.03 -6.72 18.41
CA ALA A 189 -19.02 -6.63 19.86
C ALA A 189 -18.09 -7.68 20.51
N GLU A 190 -18.13 -8.92 20.05
CA GLU A 190 -17.24 -9.99 20.52
C GLU A 190 -15.77 -9.69 20.20
N PHE A 191 -15.49 -9.19 19.00
CA PHE A 191 -14.11 -8.84 18.58
C PHE A 191 -13.60 -7.64 19.39
N THR A 192 -14.44 -6.64 19.62
CA THR A 192 -14.13 -5.46 20.44
C THR A 192 -13.84 -5.85 21.88
N ALA A 193 -14.66 -6.72 22.46
CA ALA A 193 -14.48 -7.24 23.82
C ALA A 193 -13.18 -8.08 23.93
N ALA A 194 -12.86 -8.88 22.91
CA ALA A 194 -11.63 -9.66 22.87
C ALA A 194 -10.38 -8.80 22.78
N LEU A 195 -10.44 -7.67 22.06
CA LEU A 195 -9.34 -6.70 21.99
C LEU A 195 -9.14 -6.00 23.35
N ASP A 196 -10.24 -5.55 23.98
CA ASP A 196 -10.19 -4.85 25.25
C ASP A 196 -9.69 -5.76 26.40
N ALA A 197 -10.02 -7.05 26.34
CA ALA A 197 -9.51 -8.04 27.28
C ALA A 197 -8.04 -8.39 27.13
N LYS A 198 -7.47 -8.23 25.93
CA LYS A 198 -6.10 -8.67 25.62
C LYS A 198 -5.10 -7.52 25.55
N PHE A 199 -5.55 -6.32 25.24
CA PHE A 199 -4.71 -5.12 25.10
C PHE A 199 -5.23 -4.01 25.99
N ASN A 200 -4.33 -3.23 26.57
CA ASN A 200 -4.68 -2.03 27.33
C ASN A 200 -4.99 -0.89 26.34
N ILE A 201 -6.25 -0.83 25.89
CA ILE A 201 -6.68 0.13 24.86
C ILE A 201 -6.86 1.51 25.50
N THR A 202 -5.93 2.40 25.21
CA THR A 202 -5.98 3.79 25.69
C THR A 202 -5.77 4.77 24.54
N PRO A 203 -6.47 5.92 24.50
CA PRO A 203 -6.29 6.94 23.47
C PRO A 203 -4.84 7.44 23.37
N TRP A 204 -4.09 7.39 24.47
CA TRP A 204 -2.68 7.81 24.55
C TRP A 204 -1.72 6.96 23.70
N LEU A 205 -2.12 5.76 23.30
CA LEU A 205 -1.33 4.91 22.39
C LEU A 205 -1.32 5.44 20.95
N LEU A 206 -2.21 6.40 20.64
CA LEU A 206 -2.31 7.02 19.31
C LEU A 206 -1.64 8.41 19.24
N ALA A 207 -1.18 8.93 20.35
CA ALA A 207 -0.47 10.22 20.46
C ALA A 207 1.04 10.04 20.39
#